data_6ee342b9402444b4bdacd6074cb30929
#
_entry.id   6ee342b9402444b4bdacd6074cb30929
#
_cell.length_a   1.000
_cell.length_b   1.000
_cell.length_c   1.000
_cell.angle_alpha   90.00
_cell.angle_beta   90.00
_cell.angle_gamma   90.00
#
_symmetry.space_group_name_H-M   'P 1'
#
loop_
_entity.id
_entity.type
_entity.pdbx_description
1 polymer ?
#
loop_
_entity_poly.entity_id
_entity_poly.type
_entity_poly.pdbx_seq_one_letter_code
_entity_poly.pdbx_strand_id
1 'polypeptide(L)'
;MLKKIKNKHPLKIFSGMLILTFSFSFLANFLRDNSIYFMPKEYKTIKKIVDKIASKNNLGDRNIPFSIGSGIYMQYRAEELGLCEKDGCWYYRNLDPYKNHQKVNGVNVNELLNQSYLYNGLEAYAWNDIVWLSKSSFLTYGGKTDYLGCTIGHELSHIVFNDHLEQSIKLSEDLKRYEDKNKAENLTNSNKKKNDEKVKNDKDEIKDILEKKLSRESEMVADNNAAKMLINAGFAKETCLNEITFIAEKMQWEVDTNINSTHPGYLERFKSLQNFIAKYDKTNELKEFEPYKWKWIYDKKLNILIFSPQK
;
A
#
# COMPACT_ATOMS: atom_id res chain seq x y z
N MET A 1 72.67 -32.43 -8.51
CA MET A 1 72.52 -31.12 -7.81
C MET A 1 71.05 -30.72 -7.92
N LEU A 2 70.22 -31.13 -6.94
CA LEU A 2 68.74 -30.80 -6.93
C LEU A 2 68.56 -29.68 -5.94
N LYS A 3 68.23 -28.49 -6.44
CA LYS A 3 67.88 -27.31 -5.64
C LYS A 3 66.49 -27.53 -4.98
N LYS A 4 66.48 -27.63 -3.63
CA LYS A 4 65.26 -27.53 -2.80
C LYS A 4 64.61 -26.18 -2.97
N ILE A 5 63.44 -26.12 -3.64
CA ILE A 5 62.55 -24.96 -3.62
C ILE A 5 61.83 -24.98 -2.26
N LYS A 6 62.19 -24.06 -1.39
CA LYS A 6 61.50 -23.81 -0.12
C LYS A 6 60.16 -23.13 -0.43
N ASN A 7 59.07 -23.90 -0.39
CA ASN A 7 57.72 -23.33 -0.35
C ASN A 7 57.51 -22.62 1.00
N LYS A 8 57.73 -21.31 1.00
CA LYS A 8 57.27 -20.43 2.07
C LYS A 8 56.06 -19.65 1.52
N HIS A 9 54.95 -19.77 2.22
CA HIS A 9 53.75 -18.90 2.27
C HIS A 9 52.38 -19.42 1.76
N PRO A 10 51.86 -20.56 2.20
CA PRO A 10 50.39 -20.76 2.14
C PRO A 10 49.68 -19.97 3.25
N LEU A 11 50.31 -19.77 4.43
CA LEU A 11 49.63 -19.13 5.58
C LEU A 11 49.32 -17.64 5.38
N LYS A 12 50.18 -16.91 4.64
CA LYS A 12 49.94 -15.47 4.38
C LYS A 12 48.86 -15.20 3.37
N ILE A 13 48.63 -16.10 2.42
CA ILE A 13 47.54 -16.01 1.43
C ILE A 13 46.18 -16.29 2.12
N PHE A 14 46.15 -17.26 3.02
CA PHE A 14 44.94 -17.57 3.78
C PHE A 14 44.51 -16.46 4.74
N SER A 15 45.46 -15.84 5.45
CA SER A 15 45.16 -14.71 6.34
C SER A 15 44.71 -13.45 5.59
N GLY A 16 45.26 -13.17 4.41
CA GLY A 16 44.87 -12.06 3.56
C GLY A 16 43.45 -12.25 2.99
N MET A 17 43.10 -13.49 2.62
CA MET A 17 41.74 -13.81 2.11
C MET A 17 40.67 -13.72 3.21
N LEU A 18 40.99 -14.15 4.44
CA LEU A 18 40.09 -14.03 5.59
C LEU A 18 39.86 -12.56 5.98
N ILE A 19 40.87 -11.72 5.96
CA ILE A 19 40.75 -10.29 6.25
C ILE A 19 39.91 -9.58 5.17
N LEU A 20 40.11 -9.93 3.90
CA LEU A 20 39.29 -9.38 2.79
C LEU A 20 37.82 -9.78 2.89
N THR A 21 37.51 -11.04 3.21
CA THR A 21 36.13 -11.48 3.38
C THR A 21 35.44 -10.85 4.59
N PHE A 22 36.16 -10.70 5.71
CA PHE A 22 35.63 -10.00 6.91
C PHE A 22 35.41 -8.51 6.64
N SER A 23 36.35 -7.84 5.94
CA SER A 23 36.21 -6.43 5.56
C SER A 23 35.05 -6.22 4.58
N PHE A 24 34.82 -7.14 3.64
CA PHE A 24 33.73 -7.08 2.68
C PHE A 24 32.38 -7.30 3.34
N SER A 25 32.27 -8.26 4.27
CA SER A 25 31.07 -8.52 5.05
C SER A 25 30.74 -7.35 5.98
N PHE A 26 31.72 -6.76 6.62
CA PHE A 26 31.56 -5.58 7.45
C PHE A 26 31.09 -4.36 6.63
N LEU A 27 31.73 -4.11 5.49
CA LEU A 27 31.34 -3.03 4.58
C LEU A 27 29.93 -3.24 4.01
N ALA A 28 29.57 -4.47 3.62
CA ALA A 28 28.24 -4.80 3.12
C ALA A 28 27.16 -4.60 4.20
N ASN A 29 27.41 -5.01 5.44
CA ASN A 29 26.51 -4.77 6.56
C ASN A 29 26.42 -3.28 6.89
N PHE A 30 27.54 -2.56 6.93
CA PHE A 30 27.57 -1.11 7.14
C PHE A 30 26.78 -0.37 6.06
N LEU A 31 26.95 -0.71 4.78
CA LEU A 31 26.18 -0.10 3.67
C LEU A 31 24.70 -0.45 3.74
N ARG A 32 24.36 -1.68 4.13
CA ARG A 32 22.98 -2.08 4.34
C ARG A 32 22.32 -1.30 5.48
N ASP A 33 23.00 -1.21 6.63
CA ASP A 33 22.48 -0.54 7.82
C ASP A 33 22.39 0.99 7.63
N ASN A 34 23.22 1.55 6.73
CA ASN A 34 23.20 2.97 6.37
C ASN A 34 22.45 3.27 5.06
N SER A 35 21.84 2.28 4.42
CA SER A 35 21.09 2.46 3.16
C SER A 35 19.98 3.50 3.25
N ILE A 36 19.37 3.67 4.43
CA ILE A 36 18.34 4.67 4.73
C ILE A 36 18.79 6.12 4.51
N TYR A 37 20.11 6.42 4.61
CA TYR A 37 20.61 7.78 4.35
C TYR A 37 20.60 8.13 2.86
N PHE A 38 20.67 7.13 2.00
CA PHE A 38 20.77 7.28 0.54
C PHE A 38 19.42 7.09 -0.17
N MET A 39 18.33 6.85 0.58
CA MET A 39 17.01 6.68 -0.01
C MET A 39 16.47 7.99 -0.59
N PRO A 40 15.60 7.94 -1.62
CA PRO A 40 14.90 9.09 -2.18
C PRO A 40 14.15 9.90 -1.13
N LYS A 41 13.92 11.19 -1.44
CA LYS A 41 13.23 12.12 -0.52
C LYS A 41 11.81 11.67 -0.16
N GLU A 42 11.12 11.03 -1.08
CA GLU A 42 9.78 10.52 -0.89
C GLU A 42 9.75 9.42 0.19
N TYR A 43 10.71 8.50 0.15
CA TYR A 43 10.87 7.49 1.22
C TYR A 43 11.24 8.11 2.57
N LYS A 44 12.04 9.20 2.57
CA LYS A 44 12.30 9.95 3.82
C LYS A 44 11.02 10.55 4.38
N THR A 45 10.14 11.01 3.51
CA THR A 45 8.82 11.54 3.89
C THR A 45 7.93 10.43 4.47
N ILE A 46 7.83 9.27 3.80
CA ILE A 46 7.10 8.09 4.33
C ILE A 46 7.64 7.73 5.71
N LYS A 47 8.97 7.56 5.83
CA LYS A 47 9.60 7.23 7.10
C LYS A 47 9.21 8.20 8.21
N LYS A 48 9.29 9.51 7.96
CA LYS A 48 8.95 10.54 8.95
C LYS A 48 7.48 10.46 9.40
N ILE A 49 6.57 10.23 8.47
CA ILE A 49 5.13 10.11 8.74
C ILE A 49 4.86 8.84 9.56
N VAL A 50 5.38 7.70 9.10
CA VAL A 50 5.15 6.41 9.75
C VAL A 50 5.82 6.33 11.12
N ASP A 51 7.02 6.90 11.29
CA ASP A 51 7.65 7.03 12.61
C ASP A 51 6.76 7.78 13.61
N LYS A 52 6.14 8.88 13.15
CA LYS A 52 5.22 9.67 13.98
C LYS A 52 3.96 8.86 14.32
N ILE A 53 3.37 8.16 13.36
CA ILE A 53 2.21 7.30 13.56
C ILE A 53 2.55 6.15 14.53
N ALA A 54 3.61 5.39 14.28
CA ALA A 54 4.03 4.25 15.07
C ALA A 54 4.42 4.61 16.51
N SER A 55 4.85 5.85 16.74
CA SER A 55 5.20 6.34 18.10
C SER A 55 4.01 6.38 19.05
N LYS A 56 2.77 6.29 18.55
CA LYS A 56 1.52 6.41 19.32
C LYS A 56 0.44 5.40 18.89
N ASN A 57 0.78 4.47 18.00
CA ASN A 57 -0.14 3.45 17.51
C ASN A 57 0.61 2.14 17.32
N ASN A 58 -0.02 1.03 17.71
CA ASN A 58 0.51 -0.29 17.42
C ASN A 58 0.18 -0.66 15.95
N LEU A 59 1.22 -0.80 15.12
CA LEU A 59 1.10 -1.22 13.72
C LEU A 59 1.24 -2.74 13.53
N GLY A 60 1.13 -3.51 14.62
CA GLY A 60 1.30 -4.95 14.59
C GLY A 60 2.77 -5.38 14.67
N ASP A 61 3.01 -6.67 14.43
CA ASP A 61 4.34 -7.31 14.55
C ASP A 61 4.92 -7.73 13.19
N ARG A 62 4.21 -7.44 12.09
CA ARG A 62 4.64 -7.77 10.73
C ARG A 62 5.50 -6.66 10.13
N ASN A 63 6.39 -7.06 9.24
CA ASN A 63 7.10 -6.11 8.39
C ASN A 63 6.09 -5.46 7.42
N ILE A 64 6.18 -4.14 7.28
CA ILE A 64 5.34 -3.39 6.34
C ILE A 64 6.28 -2.75 5.28
N PRO A 65 6.33 -3.29 4.08
CA PRO A 65 7.04 -2.71 2.96
C PRO A 65 6.28 -1.52 2.36
N PHE A 66 7.02 -0.50 1.98
CA PHE A 66 6.53 0.66 1.21
C PHE A 66 7.22 0.66 -0.15
N SER A 67 6.46 0.78 -1.21
CA SER A 67 6.97 0.87 -2.58
C SER A 67 6.46 2.14 -3.26
N ILE A 68 7.28 2.71 -4.13
CA ILE A 68 6.90 3.88 -4.93
C ILE A 68 7.06 3.52 -6.41
N GLY A 69 5.96 3.68 -7.14
CA GLY A 69 5.92 3.43 -8.58
C GLY A 69 5.64 4.68 -9.40
N SER A 70 5.56 4.50 -10.71
CA SER A 70 5.34 5.58 -11.68
C SER A 70 3.89 6.04 -11.78
N GLY A 71 2.91 5.16 -11.50
CA GLY A 71 1.48 5.51 -11.53
C GLY A 71 0.75 5.12 -12.82
N ILE A 72 -0.58 5.24 -12.76
CA ILE A 72 -1.50 4.76 -13.82
C ILE A 72 -1.33 5.52 -15.14
N TYR A 73 -0.98 6.81 -15.09
CA TYR A 73 -0.76 7.58 -16.29
C TYR A 73 0.36 6.97 -17.15
N MET A 74 1.43 6.48 -16.51
CA MET A 74 2.51 5.78 -17.19
C MET A 74 2.03 4.50 -17.88
N GLN A 75 1.11 3.76 -17.24
CA GLN A 75 0.47 2.58 -17.82
C GLN A 75 -0.32 2.95 -19.09
N TYR A 76 -1.20 3.94 -19.02
CA TYR A 76 -2.00 4.39 -20.17
C TYR A 76 -1.14 4.90 -21.32
N ARG A 77 -0.09 5.67 -21.03
CA ARG A 77 0.83 6.15 -22.06
C ARG A 77 1.63 5.03 -22.72
N ALA A 78 2.02 4.02 -21.93
CA ALA A 78 2.69 2.85 -22.47
C ALA A 78 1.78 2.05 -23.43
N GLU A 79 0.51 1.90 -23.07
CA GLU A 79 -0.51 1.26 -23.91
C GLU A 79 -0.74 2.05 -25.22
N GLU A 80 -0.95 3.36 -25.10
CA GLU A 80 -1.17 4.26 -26.25
C GLU A 80 0.00 4.25 -27.23
N LEU A 81 1.23 4.14 -26.73
CA LEU A 81 2.45 4.10 -27.53
C LEU A 81 2.82 2.69 -28.01
N GLY A 82 2.01 1.68 -27.73
CA GLY A 82 2.26 0.31 -28.15
C GLY A 82 3.52 -0.31 -27.52
N LEU A 83 3.89 0.11 -26.29
CA LEU A 83 5.03 -0.44 -25.56
C LEU A 83 4.73 -1.79 -24.91
N CYS A 84 3.47 -2.16 -24.84
CA CYS A 84 2.94 -3.38 -24.23
C CYS A 84 1.60 -3.74 -24.85
N GLU A 85 1.19 -5.00 -24.73
CA GLU A 85 -0.17 -5.43 -25.04
C GLU A 85 -1.14 -4.91 -23.97
N LYS A 86 -2.41 -4.71 -24.33
CA LYS A 86 -3.42 -4.04 -23.51
C LYS A 86 -3.43 -4.51 -22.05
N ASP A 87 -3.41 -5.81 -21.79
CA ASP A 87 -3.45 -6.36 -20.43
C ASP A 87 -2.07 -6.52 -19.78
N GLY A 88 -0.98 -6.27 -20.51
CA GLY A 88 0.40 -6.36 -20.03
C GLY A 88 0.99 -5.04 -19.53
N CYS A 89 0.27 -3.93 -19.69
CA CYS A 89 0.81 -2.60 -19.41
C CYS A 89 0.90 -2.24 -17.91
N TRP A 90 0.31 -3.04 -17.03
CA TRP A 90 0.41 -2.84 -15.57
C TRP A 90 1.85 -2.74 -15.05
N TYR A 91 2.81 -3.38 -15.75
CA TYR A 91 4.24 -3.27 -15.43
C TYR A 91 4.71 -1.82 -15.44
N TYR A 92 4.24 -1.01 -16.39
CA TYR A 92 4.62 0.40 -16.50
C TYR A 92 4.11 1.26 -15.35
N ARG A 93 2.99 0.90 -14.71
CA ARG A 93 2.49 1.55 -13.48
C ARG A 93 3.45 1.39 -12.31
N ASN A 94 4.18 0.27 -12.28
CA ASN A 94 5.06 -0.13 -11.18
C ASN A 94 6.55 0.13 -11.47
N LEU A 95 6.89 0.81 -12.59
CA LEU A 95 8.28 1.14 -12.87
C LEU A 95 8.91 1.91 -11.71
N ASP A 96 10.16 1.54 -11.39
CA ASP A 96 10.96 2.25 -10.40
C ASP A 96 11.27 3.67 -10.89
N PRO A 97 10.70 4.72 -10.29
CA PRO A 97 10.84 6.07 -10.77
C PRO A 97 12.20 6.71 -10.43
N TYR A 98 13.12 5.96 -9.83
CA TYR A 98 14.45 6.43 -9.44
C TYR A 98 15.57 5.76 -10.24
N LYS A 99 15.22 4.83 -11.13
CA LYS A 99 16.16 4.19 -12.06
C LYS A 99 16.08 4.79 -13.45
N ASN A 100 17.18 4.68 -14.16
CA ASN A 100 17.18 4.94 -15.60
C ASN A 100 16.69 3.68 -16.34
N HIS A 101 15.73 3.88 -17.22
CA HIS A 101 15.15 2.85 -18.06
C HIS A 101 15.67 2.97 -19.48
N GLN A 102 15.86 1.83 -20.16
CA GLN A 102 16.25 1.81 -21.56
C GLN A 102 15.10 2.31 -22.46
N LYS A 103 15.46 2.80 -23.63
CA LYS A 103 14.45 3.07 -24.68
C LYS A 103 13.79 1.76 -25.10
N VAL A 104 12.47 1.81 -25.30
CA VAL A 104 11.67 0.68 -25.78
C VAL A 104 10.99 1.12 -27.07
N ASN A 105 11.17 0.40 -28.16
CA ASN A 105 10.62 0.72 -29.49
C ASN A 105 10.88 2.20 -29.92
N GLY A 106 12.07 2.72 -29.59
CA GLY A 106 12.44 4.11 -29.89
C GLY A 106 11.92 5.15 -28.89
N VAL A 107 10.99 4.80 -28.00
CA VAL A 107 10.40 5.69 -27.00
C VAL A 107 11.35 5.85 -25.80
N ASN A 108 11.57 7.09 -25.36
CA ASN A 108 12.34 7.39 -24.17
C ASN A 108 11.49 7.22 -22.91
N VAL A 109 11.62 6.07 -22.27
CA VAL A 109 10.85 5.71 -21.06
C VAL A 109 11.07 6.70 -19.91
N ASN A 110 12.29 7.26 -19.76
CA ASN A 110 12.57 8.23 -18.68
C ASN A 110 11.85 9.57 -18.91
N GLU A 111 11.73 10.00 -20.16
CA GLU A 111 10.97 11.20 -20.49
C GLU A 111 9.48 10.99 -20.21
N LEU A 112 8.96 9.84 -20.59
CA LEU A 112 7.59 9.44 -20.32
C LEU A 112 7.30 9.38 -18.79
N LEU A 113 8.23 8.83 -18.00
CA LEU A 113 8.17 8.87 -16.55
C LEU A 113 8.11 10.30 -15.99
N ASN A 114 8.94 11.20 -16.48
CA ASN A 114 8.93 12.58 -16.04
C ASN A 114 7.60 13.29 -16.36
N GLN A 115 7.02 13.01 -17.52
CA GLN A 115 5.69 13.52 -17.86
C GLN A 115 4.62 12.92 -16.95
N SER A 116 4.67 11.64 -16.63
CA SER A 116 3.68 10.98 -15.78
C SER A 116 3.58 11.60 -14.37
N TYR A 117 4.67 12.15 -13.83
CA TYR A 117 4.62 12.85 -12.55
C TYR A 117 3.77 14.11 -12.57
N LEU A 118 3.73 14.80 -13.70
CA LEU A 118 3.01 16.07 -13.82
C LEU A 118 1.51 15.85 -14.00
N TYR A 119 1.12 14.76 -14.65
CA TYR A 119 -0.26 14.49 -15.06
C TYR A 119 -0.97 13.46 -14.18
N ASN A 120 -0.24 12.66 -13.43
CA ASN A 120 -0.82 11.68 -12.54
C ASN A 120 -1.34 12.34 -11.25
N GLY A 121 -2.47 11.86 -10.76
CA GLY A 121 -3.05 12.32 -9.52
C GLY A 121 -2.51 11.56 -8.30
N LEU A 122 -3.33 11.52 -7.26
CA LEU A 122 -3.11 10.66 -6.11
C LEU A 122 -3.41 9.21 -6.49
N GLU A 123 -2.47 8.34 -6.21
CA GLU A 123 -2.66 6.89 -6.22
C GLU A 123 -1.94 6.28 -5.04
N ALA A 124 -2.67 5.53 -4.24
CA ALA A 124 -2.14 4.68 -3.20
C ALA A 124 -3.01 3.42 -3.12
N TYR A 125 -2.43 2.31 -2.71
CA TYR A 125 -3.16 1.11 -2.37
C TYR A 125 -2.33 0.20 -1.45
N ALA A 126 -3.02 -0.61 -0.68
CA ALA A 126 -2.46 -1.70 0.11
C ALA A 126 -2.74 -3.03 -0.58
N TRP A 127 -1.69 -3.82 -0.85
CA TRP A 127 -1.84 -5.16 -1.39
C TRP A 127 -0.74 -6.09 -0.88
N ASN A 128 -1.12 -7.30 -0.46
CA ASN A 128 -0.18 -8.31 0.04
C ASN A 128 0.82 -7.75 1.07
N ASP A 129 0.31 -7.02 2.06
CA ASP A 129 1.09 -6.36 3.11
C ASP A 129 2.04 -5.23 2.63
N ILE A 130 1.94 -4.78 1.38
CA ILE A 130 2.72 -3.68 0.83
C ILE A 130 1.85 -2.43 0.72
N VAL A 131 2.33 -1.30 1.21
CA VAL A 131 1.79 0.02 0.91
C VAL A 131 2.49 0.54 -0.34
N TRP A 132 1.73 0.73 -1.40
CA TRP A 132 2.23 1.28 -2.65
C TRP A 132 1.70 2.69 -2.86
N LEU A 133 2.57 3.61 -3.34
CA LEU A 133 2.19 4.98 -3.71
C LEU A 133 2.75 5.32 -5.08
N SER A 134 2.02 6.10 -5.87
CA SER A 134 2.62 6.75 -7.03
C SER A 134 3.54 7.88 -6.59
N LYS A 135 4.63 8.11 -7.34
CA LYS A 135 5.51 9.25 -7.05
C LYS A 135 4.79 10.60 -7.18
N SER A 136 3.80 10.69 -8.08
CA SER A 136 2.96 11.88 -8.25
C SER A 136 2.12 12.22 -7.03
N SER A 137 1.77 11.24 -6.16
CA SER A 137 1.04 11.49 -4.91
C SER A 137 1.74 12.54 -4.05
N PHE A 138 3.07 12.54 -4.02
CA PHE A 138 3.87 13.53 -3.28
C PHE A 138 3.78 14.94 -3.87
N LEU A 139 3.61 15.05 -5.20
CA LEU A 139 3.39 16.34 -5.87
C LEU A 139 1.95 16.83 -5.69
N THR A 140 0.98 15.91 -5.73
CA THR A 140 -0.44 16.21 -5.55
C THR A 140 -0.70 16.96 -4.26
N TYR A 141 -0.07 16.54 -3.18
CA TYR A 141 -0.19 17.20 -1.89
C TYR A 141 0.61 18.50 -1.75
N GLY A 142 1.51 18.80 -2.68
CA GLY A 142 2.23 20.07 -2.68
C GLY A 142 2.98 20.39 -1.38
N GLY A 143 3.52 19.37 -0.71
CA GLY A 143 4.22 19.52 0.57
C GLY A 143 3.34 19.42 1.82
N LYS A 144 2.02 19.25 1.69
CA LYS A 144 1.10 18.99 2.81
C LYS A 144 1.33 17.56 3.33
N THR A 145 2.39 17.37 4.10
CA THR A 145 2.79 16.05 4.62
C THR A 145 1.75 15.45 5.55
N ASP A 146 0.92 16.26 6.18
CA ASP A 146 -0.15 15.83 7.06
C ASP A 146 -1.25 15.11 6.27
N TYR A 147 -1.60 15.63 5.08
CA TYR A 147 -2.57 15.02 4.18
C TYR A 147 -2.03 13.70 3.63
N LEU A 148 -0.77 13.67 3.18
CA LEU A 148 -0.12 12.41 2.80
C LEU A 148 -0.12 11.40 3.96
N GLY A 149 -0.06 11.89 5.21
CA GLY A 149 -0.19 11.07 6.41
C GLY A 149 -1.54 10.36 6.50
N CYS A 150 -2.65 11.01 6.11
CA CYS A 150 -3.97 10.38 6.07
C CYS A 150 -4.03 9.26 5.04
N THR A 151 -3.54 9.51 3.82
CA THR A 151 -3.42 8.46 2.80
C THR A 151 -2.59 7.27 3.28
N ILE A 152 -1.40 7.53 3.84
CA ILE A 152 -0.54 6.45 4.37
C ILE A 152 -1.24 5.72 5.53
N GLY A 153 -1.93 6.43 6.42
CA GLY A 153 -2.70 5.86 7.52
C GLY A 153 -3.86 5.00 7.03
N HIS A 154 -4.52 5.41 5.94
CA HIS A 154 -5.58 4.64 5.27
C HIS A 154 -5.04 3.30 4.74
N GLU A 155 -3.95 3.32 3.98
CA GLU A 155 -3.34 2.10 3.46
C GLU A 155 -2.77 1.20 4.59
N LEU A 156 -2.18 1.80 5.62
CA LEU A 156 -1.76 1.07 6.81
C LEU A 156 -2.94 0.39 7.53
N SER A 157 -4.12 1.01 7.54
CA SER A 157 -5.31 0.42 8.13
C SER A 157 -5.66 -0.91 7.47
N HIS A 158 -5.70 -0.96 6.14
CA HIS A 158 -5.97 -2.19 5.41
C HIS A 158 -5.02 -3.33 5.77
N ILE A 159 -3.73 -3.01 6.00
CA ILE A 159 -2.72 -4.01 6.39
C ILE A 159 -2.86 -4.40 7.86
N VAL A 160 -2.94 -3.42 8.76
CA VAL A 160 -2.92 -3.66 10.21
C VAL A 160 -4.15 -4.45 10.66
N PHE A 161 -5.31 -4.16 10.07
CA PHE A 161 -6.57 -4.81 10.41
C PHE A 161 -6.93 -6.01 9.52
N ASN A 162 -6.05 -6.40 8.58
CA ASN A 162 -6.28 -7.54 7.66
C ASN A 162 -7.60 -7.46 6.90
N ASP A 163 -7.96 -6.29 6.40
CA ASP A 163 -9.26 -6.04 5.78
C ASP A 163 -9.63 -7.05 4.70
N HIS A 164 -8.67 -7.51 3.88
CA HIS A 164 -8.92 -8.54 2.86
C HIS A 164 -9.39 -9.86 3.45
N LEU A 165 -8.82 -10.28 4.59
CA LEU A 165 -9.24 -11.50 5.27
C LEU A 165 -10.63 -11.34 5.87
N GLU A 166 -10.89 -10.22 6.56
CA GLU A 166 -12.19 -9.93 7.15
C GLU A 166 -13.29 -9.84 6.09
N GLN A 167 -13.03 -9.16 4.97
CA GLN A 167 -13.96 -9.10 3.83
C GLN A 167 -14.26 -10.49 3.28
N SER A 168 -13.24 -11.34 3.10
CA SER A 168 -13.41 -12.70 2.59
C SER A 168 -14.26 -13.56 3.52
N ILE A 169 -14.08 -13.43 4.83
CA ILE A 169 -14.88 -14.15 5.84
C ILE A 169 -16.34 -13.66 5.80
N LYS A 170 -16.58 -12.35 5.86
CA LYS A 170 -17.92 -11.77 5.79
C LYS A 170 -18.64 -12.14 4.49
N LEU A 171 -17.93 -12.08 3.35
CA LEU A 171 -18.50 -12.49 2.06
C LEU A 171 -18.96 -13.95 2.08
N SER A 172 -18.13 -14.85 2.63
CA SER A 172 -18.46 -16.28 2.75
C SER A 172 -19.71 -16.50 3.62
N GLU A 173 -19.81 -15.76 4.74
CA GLU A 173 -20.96 -15.82 5.63
C GLU A 173 -22.23 -15.28 4.99
N ASP A 174 -22.17 -14.15 4.28
CA ASP A 174 -23.31 -13.53 3.62
C ASP A 174 -23.81 -14.37 2.44
N LEU A 175 -22.88 -14.96 1.66
CA LEU A 175 -23.25 -15.90 0.59
C LEU A 175 -23.92 -17.15 1.15
N LYS A 176 -23.44 -17.69 2.26
CA LYS A 176 -24.08 -18.83 2.92
C LYS A 176 -25.50 -18.49 3.39
N ARG A 177 -25.69 -17.32 4.04
CA ARG A 177 -27.03 -16.87 4.46
C ARG A 177 -27.98 -16.73 3.27
N TYR A 178 -27.49 -16.19 2.14
CA TYR A 178 -28.25 -16.10 0.91
C TYR A 178 -28.66 -17.49 0.37
N GLU A 179 -27.73 -18.46 0.34
CA GLU A 179 -28.00 -19.82 -0.10
C GLU A 179 -29.03 -20.53 0.80
N ASP A 180 -28.89 -20.40 2.13
CA ASP A 180 -29.80 -21.01 3.08
C ASP A 180 -31.23 -20.45 2.97
N LYS A 181 -31.36 -19.12 2.76
CA LYS A 181 -32.64 -18.45 2.51
C LYS A 181 -33.28 -18.97 1.22
N ASN A 182 -32.53 -19.05 0.12
CA ASN A 182 -33.05 -19.55 -1.15
C ASN A 182 -33.45 -21.05 -1.09
N LYS A 183 -32.72 -21.88 -0.33
CA LYS A 183 -33.12 -23.27 -0.09
C LYS A 183 -34.45 -23.36 0.66
N ALA A 184 -34.63 -22.55 1.71
CA ALA A 184 -35.88 -22.52 2.47
C ALA A 184 -37.07 -22.06 1.60
N GLU A 185 -36.93 -21.04 0.76
CA GLU A 185 -37.95 -20.56 -0.16
C GLU A 185 -38.27 -21.58 -1.26
N ASN A 186 -37.28 -22.34 -1.76
CA ASN A 186 -37.52 -23.37 -2.76
C ASN A 186 -38.21 -24.62 -2.19
N LEU A 187 -38.04 -24.94 -0.90
CA LEU A 187 -38.77 -26.01 -0.21
C LEU A 187 -40.25 -25.68 -0.04
N THR A 188 -40.59 -24.40 0.07
CA THR A 188 -42.00 -23.97 0.17
C THR A 188 -42.68 -23.83 -1.18
N ASN A 189 -41.91 -23.68 -2.28
CA ASN A 189 -42.44 -23.50 -3.64
C ASN A 189 -42.15 -24.72 -4.53
N SER A 190 -42.82 -25.84 -4.32
CA SER A 190 -42.58 -27.15 -4.96
C SER A 190 -42.78 -27.23 -6.48
N ASN A 191 -43.03 -26.12 -7.20
CA ASN A 191 -43.45 -26.14 -8.62
C ASN A 191 -42.59 -25.36 -9.62
N LYS A 192 -41.38 -24.90 -9.25
CA LYS A 192 -40.48 -24.27 -10.21
C LYS A 192 -39.13 -25.00 -10.31
N LYS A 193 -38.97 -25.86 -11.33
CA LYS A 193 -37.63 -26.20 -11.84
C LYS A 193 -36.98 -24.90 -12.31
N LYS A 194 -36.18 -24.26 -11.44
CA LYS A 194 -35.26 -23.18 -11.85
C LYS A 194 -34.18 -23.82 -12.70
N ASN A 195 -33.94 -23.26 -13.90
CA ASN A 195 -32.79 -23.62 -14.73
C ASN A 195 -31.51 -23.39 -13.93
N ASP A 196 -30.66 -24.40 -13.80
CA ASP A 196 -29.41 -24.34 -13.02
C ASP A 196 -28.49 -23.17 -13.47
N GLU A 197 -28.54 -22.82 -14.75
CA GLU A 197 -27.80 -21.70 -15.33
C GLU A 197 -28.30 -20.32 -14.82
N LYS A 198 -29.62 -20.15 -14.63
CA LYS A 198 -30.19 -18.94 -14.05
C LYS A 198 -29.81 -18.79 -12.58
N VAL A 199 -29.82 -19.88 -11.82
CA VAL A 199 -29.41 -19.88 -10.40
C VAL A 199 -27.94 -19.53 -10.24
N LYS A 200 -27.07 -19.97 -11.17
CA LYS A 200 -25.66 -19.64 -11.17
C LYS A 200 -25.42 -18.15 -11.47
N ASN A 201 -26.08 -17.61 -12.48
CA ASN A 201 -25.97 -16.19 -12.84
C ASN A 201 -26.46 -15.28 -11.70
N ASP A 202 -27.60 -15.61 -11.08
CA ASP A 202 -28.14 -14.88 -9.92
C ASP A 202 -27.14 -14.88 -8.75
N LYS A 203 -26.40 -15.99 -8.53
CA LYS A 203 -25.40 -16.12 -7.46
C LYS A 203 -24.16 -15.26 -7.74
N ASP A 204 -23.66 -15.25 -8.98
CA ASP A 204 -22.48 -14.47 -9.38
C ASP A 204 -22.79 -12.96 -9.28
N GLU A 205 -23.99 -12.53 -9.66
CA GLU A 205 -24.43 -11.14 -9.52
C GLU A 205 -24.54 -10.71 -8.05
N ILE A 206 -25.14 -11.55 -7.20
CA ILE A 206 -25.23 -11.28 -5.75
C ILE A 206 -23.84 -11.21 -5.12
N LYS A 207 -22.94 -12.10 -5.52
CA LYS A 207 -21.55 -12.09 -5.04
C LYS A 207 -20.87 -10.76 -5.38
N ASP A 208 -20.96 -10.29 -6.62
CA ASP A 208 -20.39 -9.01 -7.06
C ASP A 208 -20.95 -7.82 -6.26
N ILE A 209 -22.27 -7.79 -6.02
CA ILE A 209 -22.90 -6.75 -5.21
C ILE A 209 -22.40 -6.76 -3.76
N LEU A 210 -22.28 -7.95 -3.14
CA LEU A 210 -21.79 -8.09 -1.78
C LEU A 210 -20.31 -7.70 -1.66
N GLU A 211 -19.47 -8.12 -2.61
CA GLU A 211 -18.06 -7.75 -2.66
C GLU A 211 -17.89 -6.22 -2.71
N LYS A 212 -18.61 -5.54 -3.60
CA LYS A 212 -18.57 -4.09 -3.70
C LYS A 212 -19.06 -3.39 -2.43
N LYS A 213 -20.13 -3.91 -1.81
CA LYS A 213 -20.63 -3.38 -0.54
C LYS A 213 -19.60 -3.51 0.57
N LEU A 214 -19.00 -4.69 0.75
CA LEU A 214 -18.00 -4.94 1.78
C LEU A 214 -16.74 -4.10 1.55
N SER A 215 -16.34 -3.91 0.29
CA SER A 215 -15.23 -3.03 -0.06
C SER A 215 -15.52 -1.59 0.38
N ARG A 216 -16.70 -1.05 0.10
CA ARG A 216 -17.07 0.31 0.54
C ARG A 216 -17.10 0.45 2.06
N GLU A 217 -17.59 -0.56 2.78
CA GLU A 217 -17.57 -0.56 4.25
C GLU A 217 -16.14 -0.52 4.79
N SER A 218 -15.24 -1.30 4.20
CA SER A 218 -13.82 -1.33 4.56
C SER A 218 -13.13 0.02 4.30
N GLU A 219 -13.42 0.67 3.18
CA GLU A 219 -12.89 2.01 2.88
C GLU A 219 -13.25 3.04 3.97
N MET A 220 -14.50 3.04 4.44
CA MET A 220 -14.94 3.94 5.52
C MET A 220 -14.26 3.61 6.85
N VAL A 221 -14.04 2.33 7.14
CA VAL A 221 -13.30 1.89 8.33
C VAL A 221 -11.84 2.33 8.23
N ALA A 222 -11.22 2.19 7.05
CA ALA A 222 -9.85 2.62 6.81
C ALA A 222 -9.67 4.13 7.00
N ASP A 223 -10.61 4.96 6.52
CA ASP A 223 -10.61 6.41 6.77
C ASP A 223 -10.65 6.74 8.27
N ASN A 224 -11.55 6.09 9.01
CA ASN A 224 -11.71 6.32 10.44
C ASN A 224 -10.46 5.89 11.22
N ASN A 225 -9.86 4.76 10.86
CA ASN A 225 -8.61 4.28 11.45
C ASN A 225 -7.43 5.19 11.11
N ALA A 226 -7.35 5.71 9.88
CA ALA A 226 -6.35 6.70 9.50
C ALA A 226 -6.45 7.95 10.39
N ALA A 227 -7.65 8.50 10.54
CA ALA A 227 -7.88 9.64 11.41
C ALA A 227 -7.50 9.34 12.86
N LYS A 228 -7.90 8.17 13.41
CA LYS A 228 -7.51 7.69 14.73
C LYS A 228 -5.98 7.69 14.89
N MET A 229 -5.27 7.06 13.96
CA MET A 229 -3.81 6.95 14.00
C MET A 229 -3.15 8.34 13.98
N LEU A 230 -3.63 9.25 13.16
CA LEU A 230 -3.06 10.59 13.06
C LEU A 230 -3.36 11.44 14.29
N ILE A 231 -4.58 11.40 14.82
CA ILE A 231 -4.96 12.12 16.04
C ILE A 231 -4.10 11.64 17.22
N ASN A 232 -3.91 10.32 17.37
CA ASN A 232 -3.03 9.75 18.38
C ASN A 232 -1.59 10.25 18.23
N ALA A 233 -1.10 10.30 17.01
CA ALA A 233 0.24 10.79 16.66
C ALA A 233 0.40 12.31 16.81
N GLY A 234 -0.65 13.05 17.22
CA GLY A 234 -0.60 14.48 17.48
C GLY A 234 -0.71 15.35 16.22
N PHE A 235 -1.36 14.84 15.18
CA PHE A 235 -1.86 15.69 14.09
C PHE A 235 -3.16 16.41 14.50
N ALA A 236 -3.53 17.45 13.78
CA ALA A 236 -4.80 18.15 14.02
C ALA A 236 -5.98 17.19 13.78
N LYS A 237 -7.04 17.35 14.58
CA LYS A 237 -8.20 16.44 14.61
C LYS A 237 -8.89 16.36 13.24
N GLU A 238 -8.93 17.47 12.52
CA GLU A 238 -9.60 17.64 11.24
C GLU A 238 -8.70 17.31 10.03
N THR A 239 -7.47 16.88 10.25
CA THR A 239 -6.49 16.68 9.17
C THR A 239 -7.02 15.78 8.07
N CYS A 240 -7.57 14.60 8.40
CA CYS A 240 -8.07 13.66 7.40
C CYS A 240 -9.40 14.11 6.79
N LEU A 241 -10.23 14.86 7.53
CA LEU A 241 -11.43 15.45 6.96
C LEU A 241 -11.11 16.51 5.91
N ASN A 242 -10.11 17.35 6.18
CA ASN A 242 -9.63 18.35 5.24
C ASN A 242 -8.91 17.71 4.04
N GLU A 243 -8.20 16.61 4.28
CA GLU A 243 -7.52 15.86 3.23
C GLU A 243 -8.52 15.25 2.23
N ILE A 244 -9.55 14.54 2.72
CA ILE A 244 -10.54 13.91 1.84
C ILE A 244 -11.31 14.95 1.01
N THR A 245 -11.59 16.13 1.59
CA THR A 245 -12.18 17.25 0.86
C THR A 245 -11.24 17.75 -0.23
N PHE A 246 -9.97 17.96 0.10
CA PHE A 246 -8.96 18.42 -0.85
C PHE A 246 -8.79 17.44 -2.02
N ILE A 247 -8.77 16.15 -1.76
CA ILE A 247 -8.64 15.11 -2.80
C ILE A 247 -9.90 15.05 -3.65
N ALA A 248 -11.08 15.07 -3.02
CA ALA A 248 -12.35 15.02 -3.75
C ALA A 248 -12.49 16.17 -4.75
N GLU A 249 -12.13 17.40 -4.33
CA GLU A 249 -12.11 18.57 -5.21
C GLU A 249 -11.07 18.42 -6.34
N LYS A 250 -9.85 18.03 -5.97
CA LYS A 250 -8.74 17.93 -6.93
C LYS A 250 -8.92 16.83 -7.96
N MET A 251 -9.46 15.70 -7.55
CA MET A 251 -9.65 14.51 -8.38
C MET A 251 -11.06 14.42 -8.97
N GLN A 252 -11.91 15.40 -8.67
CA GLN A 252 -13.32 15.45 -9.13
C GLN A 252 -14.07 14.14 -8.79
N TRP A 253 -13.95 13.69 -7.53
CA TRP A 253 -14.63 12.48 -7.09
C TRP A 253 -16.15 12.61 -7.22
N GLU A 254 -16.80 11.48 -7.49
CA GLU A 254 -18.27 11.39 -7.43
C GLU A 254 -18.75 11.76 -6.03
N VAL A 255 -19.79 12.62 -5.97
CA VAL A 255 -20.36 13.09 -4.71
C VAL A 255 -21.11 11.96 -4.02
N ASP A 256 -21.98 11.28 -4.79
CA ASP A 256 -22.80 10.18 -4.31
C ASP A 256 -22.14 8.81 -4.58
N THR A 257 -22.48 7.84 -3.75
CA THR A 257 -21.96 6.48 -3.89
C THR A 257 -22.61 5.77 -5.07
N ASN A 258 -21.81 5.36 -6.04
CA ASN A 258 -22.23 4.46 -7.10
C ASN A 258 -22.28 3.01 -6.57
N ILE A 259 -23.41 2.33 -6.71
CA ILE A 259 -23.59 0.95 -6.23
C ILE A 259 -22.61 -0.04 -6.89
N ASN A 260 -22.18 0.26 -8.11
CA ASN A 260 -21.21 -0.55 -8.87
C ASN A 260 -19.76 -0.22 -8.53
N SER A 261 -19.49 0.80 -7.71
CA SER A 261 -18.14 1.16 -7.27
C SER A 261 -17.70 0.36 -6.05
N THR A 262 -16.44 0.03 -5.97
CA THR A 262 -15.77 -0.52 -4.77
C THR A 262 -15.46 0.55 -3.74
N HIS A 263 -15.52 1.84 -4.12
CA HIS A 263 -15.26 2.97 -3.23
C HIS A 263 -16.55 3.75 -3.00
N PRO A 264 -16.81 4.22 -1.76
CA PRO A 264 -17.92 5.11 -1.47
C PRO A 264 -17.72 6.47 -2.13
N GLY A 265 -18.81 7.18 -2.40
CA GLY A 265 -18.76 8.57 -2.84
C GLY A 265 -18.24 9.51 -1.74
N TYR A 266 -17.77 10.69 -2.16
CA TYR A 266 -17.18 11.67 -1.25
C TYR A 266 -18.07 11.97 -0.04
N LEU A 267 -19.38 12.19 -0.26
CA LEU A 267 -20.30 12.61 0.81
C LEU A 267 -20.47 11.55 1.90
N GLU A 268 -20.47 10.29 1.53
CA GLU A 268 -20.58 9.15 2.46
C GLU A 268 -19.31 9.03 3.31
N ARG A 269 -18.13 9.07 2.68
CA ARG A 269 -16.83 9.06 3.37
C ARG A 269 -16.69 10.25 4.32
N PHE A 270 -17.01 11.46 3.84
CA PHE A 270 -16.95 12.69 4.64
C PHE A 270 -17.83 12.61 5.90
N LYS A 271 -19.10 12.18 5.76
CA LYS A 271 -20.04 12.03 6.89
C LYS A 271 -19.58 10.98 7.90
N SER A 272 -19.10 9.83 7.41
CA SER A 272 -18.57 8.76 8.27
C SER A 272 -17.42 9.29 9.11
N LEU A 273 -16.45 9.92 8.47
CA LEU A 273 -15.26 10.45 9.11
C LEU A 273 -15.59 11.61 10.08
N GLN A 274 -16.50 12.52 9.70
CA GLN A 274 -16.97 13.61 10.56
C GLN A 274 -17.63 13.06 11.83
N ASN A 275 -18.50 12.06 11.72
CA ASN A 275 -19.16 11.41 12.84
C ASN A 275 -18.16 10.69 13.75
N PHE A 276 -17.17 10.03 13.18
CA PHE A 276 -16.10 9.39 13.93
C PHE A 276 -15.30 10.41 14.73
N ILE A 277 -14.80 11.46 14.08
CA ILE A 277 -13.99 12.51 14.69
C ILE A 277 -14.74 13.20 15.84
N ALA A 278 -16.04 13.47 15.67
CA ALA A 278 -16.84 14.12 16.71
C ALA A 278 -16.91 13.31 18.01
N LYS A 279 -16.87 11.97 17.92
CA LYS A 279 -17.01 11.06 19.07
C LYS A 279 -15.68 10.54 19.62
N TYR A 280 -14.59 10.72 18.86
CA TYR A 280 -13.32 10.10 19.21
C TYR A 280 -12.64 10.78 20.40
N ASP A 281 -12.34 9.99 21.44
CA ASP A 281 -11.61 10.41 22.64
C ASP A 281 -10.20 9.80 22.66
N LYS A 282 -9.22 10.63 22.30
CA LYS A 282 -7.80 10.28 22.29
C LYS A 282 -7.27 9.83 23.67
N THR A 283 -7.80 10.37 24.76
CA THR A 283 -7.28 10.10 26.11
C THR A 283 -7.48 8.67 26.54
N ASN A 284 -8.57 8.04 26.15
CA ASN A 284 -8.83 6.64 26.45
C ASN A 284 -7.89 5.69 25.68
N GLU A 285 -7.67 5.96 24.40
CA GLU A 285 -6.83 5.13 23.52
C GLU A 285 -5.35 5.14 23.94
N LEU A 286 -4.82 6.31 24.31
CA LEU A 286 -3.39 6.44 24.68
C LEU A 286 -3.04 5.81 26.02
N LYS A 287 -4.01 5.53 26.89
CA LYS A 287 -3.77 4.81 28.14
C LYS A 287 -3.40 3.34 27.93
N GLU A 288 -3.87 2.75 26.84
CA GLU A 288 -3.65 1.34 26.50
C GLU A 288 -2.46 1.13 25.56
N PHE A 289 -1.84 2.23 25.10
CA PHE A 289 -0.72 2.14 24.17
C PHE A 289 0.58 1.77 24.89
N GLU A 290 1.16 0.63 24.51
CA GLU A 290 2.50 0.22 24.94
C GLU A 290 3.53 0.59 23.88
N PRO A 291 4.54 1.42 24.21
CA PRO A 291 5.60 1.78 23.29
C PRO A 291 6.42 0.55 22.87
N TYR A 292 6.70 0.43 21.60
CA TYR A 292 7.52 -0.63 21.02
C TYR A 292 8.65 -0.05 20.16
N LYS A 293 9.62 -0.87 19.78
CA LYS A 293 10.75 -0.48 18.96
C LYS A 293 10.56 -0.97 17.54
N TRP A 294 11.12 -0.25 16.59
CA TRP A 294 11.18 -0.64 15.19
C TRP A 294 12.47 -0.22 14.55
N LYS A 295 12.78 -0.81 13.41
CA LYS A 295 13.90 -0.42 12.54
C LYS A 295 13.39 -0.23 11.12
N TRP A 296 14.19 0.48 10.33
CA TRP A 296 13.95 0.68 8.92
C TRP A 296 15.05 0.01 8.10
N ILE A 297 14.67 -0.57 6.96
CA ILE A 297 15.58 -1.16 5.99
C ILE A 297 15.18 -0.62 4.62
N TYR A 298 16.13 -0.02 3.89
CA TYR A 298 15.91 0.38 2.51
C TYR A 298 16.64 -0.56 1.56
N ASP A 299 15.88 -1.31 0.75
CA ASP A 299 16.41 -2.13 -0.32
C ASP A 299 16.41 -1.33 -1.64
N LYS A 300 17.59 -0.80 -1.99
CA LYS A 300 17.76 -0.02 -3.22
C LYS A 300 17.52 -0.87 -4.49
N LYS A 301 17.80 -2.18 -4.46
CA LYS A 301 17.65 -3.05 -5.63
C LYS A 301 16.18 -3.26 -5.96
N LEU A 302 15.37 -3.49 -4.93
CA LEU A 302 13.93 -3.69 -5.05
C LEU A 302 13.14 -2.38 -5.03
N ASN A 303 13.77 -1.25 -4.68
CA ASN A 303 13.11 0.04 -4.46
C ASN A 303 11.99 -0.08 -3.41
N ILE A 304 12.32 -0.64 -2.25
CA ILE A 304 11.38 -0.87 -1.15
C ILE A 304 11.98 -0.34 0.16
N LEU A 305 11.17 0.40 0.91
CA LEU A 305 11.46 0.79 2.29
C LEU A 305 10.64 -0.08 3.23
N ILE A 306 11.26 -0.77 4.19
CA ILE A 306 10.61 -1.71 5.09
C ILE A 306 10.60 -1.15 6.51
N PHE A 307 9.40 -0.99 7.07
CA PHE A 307 9.16 -0.81 8.50
C PHE A 307 9.17 -2.19 9.17
N SER A 308 10.00 -2.37 10.18
CA SER A 308 10.17 -3.66 10.86
C SER A 308 10.05 -3.50 12.37
N PRO A 309 8.89 -3.83 12.97
CA PRO A 309 8.75 -3.90 14.42
C PRO A 309 9.77 -4.85 15.03
N GLN A 310 10.28 -4.51 16.22
CA GLN A 310 11.23 -5.34 16.95
C GLN A 310 10.50 -5.98 18.14
N LYS A 311 10.54 -7.29 18.22
CA LYS A 311 10.05 -8.04 19.36
C LYS A 311 10.91 -7.87 20.60
#